data_6d65f10f46644aed06f3f39dcefb88fe
#
_entry.id   6d65f10f46644aed06f3f39dcefb88fe
#
_cell.length_a   1.000
_cell.length_b   1.000
_cell.length_c   1.000
_cell.angle_alpha   90.00
_cell.angle_beta   90.00
_cell.angle_gamma   90.00
#
_symmetry.space_group_name_H-M   'P 1'
#
loop_
_entity.id
_entity.type
_entity.pdbx_description
1 polymer ?
#
loop_
_entity_poly.entity_id
_entity_poly.type
_entity_poly.pdbx_seq_one_letter_code
_entity_poly.pdbx_strand_id
1 'polypeptide(L)'
;DSALGMAMGHVILKEFFVDKTTPYFDAYVKKYSDLPFLVKLEPCENGYRTGMMLRASDFPDHLGITQNAEWYPVLLDEADGGMVIPNGCIGSRWNNEGKWNLRNEDLRTGKAYTPLLSVMDRKSDVAAVSFPYFGGEEYKNPHFNTSDHTEVQVRNVPVIKCRTEEGEVLCATVYDIMLAHYG
;
A
#
# COMPACT_ATOMS: atom_id res chain seq x y z
N ASP A 1 -13.46 15.21 15.42
CA ASP A 1 -11.98 15.21 15.48
C ASP A 1 -11.35 14.27 14.45
N SER A 2 -11.86 13.05 14.25
CA SER A 2 -11.34 12.12 13.24
C SER A 2 -11.47 12.64 11.80
N ALA A 3 -12.59 13.27 11.45
CA ALA A 3 -12.77 13.87 10.14
C ALA A 3 -11.74 14.97 9.84
N LEU A 4 -11.41 15.79 10.84
CA LEU A 4 -10.35 16.79 10.73
C LEU A 4 -8.98 16.11 10.50
N GLY A 5 -8.70 15.05 11.26
CA GLY A 5 -7.47 14.28 11.09
C GLY A 5 -7.34 13.66 9.69
N MET A 6 -8.43 13.11 9.15
CA MET A 6 -8.48 12.60 7.77
C MET A 6 -8.28 13.71 6.73
N ALA A 7 -8.93 14.86 6.92
CA ALA A 7 -8.75 16.01 6.03
C ALA A 7 -7.30 16.54 6.04
N MET A 8 -6.67 16.59 7.20
CA MET A 8 -5.24 16.92 7.30
C MET A 8 -4.36 15.89 6.59
N GLY A 9 -4.67 14.61 6.74
CA GLY A 9 -3.99 13.52 6.02
C GLY A 9 -4.12 13.68 4.51
N HIS A 10 -5.31 13.96 4.01
CA HIS A 10 -5.54 14.22 2.58
C HIS A 10 -4.68 15.38 2.07
N VAL A 11 -4.71 16.53 2.76
CA VAL A 11 -3.90 17.69 2.37
C VAL A 11 -2.42 17.34 2.29
N ILE A 12 -1.90 16.61 3.27
CA ILE A 12 -0.48 16.19 3.28
C ILE A 12 -0.17 15.28 2.09
N LEU A 13 -0.98 14.24 1.87
CA LEU A 13 -0.76 13.29 0.78
C LEU A 13 -0.86 13.96 -0.59
N LYS A 14 -1.84 14.85 -0.77
CA LYS A 14 -2.08 15.54 -2.03
C LYS A 14 -1.06 16.64 -2.29
N GLU A 15 -0.93 17.61 -1.40
CA GLU A 15 -0.12 18.81 -1.66
C GLU A 15 1.38 18.55 -1.63
N PHE A 16 1.83 17.58 -0.84
CA PHE A 16 3.27 17.32 -0.69
C PHE A 16 3.82 16.30 -1.68
N PHE A 17 2.95 15.61 -2.40
CA PHE A 17 3.38 14.67 -3.42
C PHE A 17 2.71 14.92 -4.79
N VAL A 18 1.37 14.95 -4.87
CA VAL A 18 0.65 15.06 -6.14
C VAL A 18 0.80 16.45 -6.74
N ASP A 19 0.48 17.48 -5.98
CA ASP A 19 0.52 18.87 -6.47
C ASP A 19 1.95 19.40 -6.58
N LYS A 20 2.80 19.01 -5.67
CA LYS A 20 4.21 19.39 -5.66
C LYS A 20 5.03 18.39 -4.86
N THR A 21 5.84 17.59 -5.52
CA THR A 21 6.75 16.68 -4.81
C THR A 21 7.66 17.46 -3.86
N THR A 22 7.47 17.21 -2.56
CA THR A 22 8.28 17.79 -1.50
C THR A 22 9.36 16.80 -1.12
N PRO A 23 10.66 17.08 -1.40
CA PRO A 23 11.74 16.12 -1.23
C PRO A 23 11.84 15.53 0.18
N TYR A 24 11.59 16.34 1.20
CA TYR A 24 11.60 15.85 2.58
C TYR A 24 10.47 14.83 2.84
N PHE A 25 9.26 15.11 2.39
CA PHE A 25 8.12 14.20 2.55
C PHE A 25 8.39 12.89 1.80
N ASP A 26 8.76 12.99 0.52
CA ASP A 26 9.05 11.84 -0.32
C ASP A 26 10.14 10.93 0.29
N ALA A 27 11.28 11.51 0.67
CA ALA A 27 12.37 10.76 1.29
C ALA A 27 11.98 10.14 2.62
N TYR A 28 11.17 10.84 3.43
CA TYR A 28 10.74 10.36 4.73
C TYR A 28 9.78 9.18 4.61
N VAL A 29 8.71 9.32 3.83
CA VAL A 29 7.67 8.28 3.72
C VAL A 29 8.17 7.02 3.04
N LYS A 30 9.03 7.15 2.03
CA LYS A 30 9.68 6.02 1.36
C LYS A 30 10.59 5.20 2.28
N LYS A 31 11.04 5.78 3.36
CA LYS A 31 12.00 5.15 4.29
C LYS A 31 11.39 4.70 5.60
N TYR A 32 10.42 5.43 6.12
CA TYR A 32 9.92 5.25 7.49
C TYR A 32 8.45 4.88 7.58
N SER A 33 7.77 4.67 6.45
CA SER A 33 6.36 4.29 6.44
C SER A 33 6.10 3.08 5.54
N ASP A 34 4.91 2.51 5.64
CA ASP A 34 4.39 1.45 4.78
C ASP A 34 3.71 1.97 3.51
N LEU A 35 3.67 3.29 3.31
CA LEU A 35 3.01 3.90 2.16
C LEU A 35 3.42 3.33 0.79
N PRO A 36 4.68 2.92 0.55
CA PRO A 36 5.08 2.32 -0.71
C PRO A 36 4.68 0.85 -0.89
N PHE A 37 4.21 0.16 0.15
CA PHE A 37 3.90 -1.27 0.04
C PHE A 37 2.67 -1.51 -0.84
N LEU A 38 2.70 -2.63 -1.55
CA LEU A 38 1.60 -3.06 -2.39
C LEU A 38 0.51 -3.77 -1.59
N VAL A 39 -0.72 -3.44 -1.90
CA VAL A 39 -1.93 -4.05 -1.34
C VAL A 39 -2.69 -4.73 -2.48
N LYS A 40 -3.08 -5.98 -2.28
CA LYS A 40 -3.95 -6.72 -3.22
C LYS A 40 -5.37 -6.14 -3.15
N LEU A 41 -6.00 -6.03 -4.29
CA LEU A 41 -7.41 -5.67 -4.39
C LEU A 41 -8.24 -6.92 -4.63
N GLU A 42 -9.27 -7.10 -3.83
CA GLU A 42 -10.19 -8.24 -3.90
C GLU A 42 -11.48 -7.81 -4.62
N PRO A 43 -11.98 -8.59 -5.60
CA PRO A 43 -13.25 -8.31 -6.24
C PRO A 43 -14.40 -8.26 -5.23
N CYS A 44 -15.32 -7.32 -5.42
CA CYS A 44 -16.55 -7.22 -4.64
C CYS A 44 -17.70 -6.70 -5.51
N GLU A 45 -18.90 -6.59 -4.96
CA GLU A 45 -20.10 -6.20 -5.71
C GLU A 45 -19.94 -4.85 -6.44
N ASN A 46 -19.26 -3.89 -5.83
CA ASN A 46 -19.08 -2.54 -6.37
C ASN A 46 -17.67 -2.32 -6.93
N GLY A 47 -17.04 -3.33 -7.50
CA GLY A 47 -15.72 -3.28 -8.08
C GLY A 47 -14.69 -4.04 -7.25
N TYR A 48 -13.88 -3.35 -6.48
CA TYR A 48 -12.84 -3.96 -5.64
C TYR A 48 -12.89 -3.40 -4.22
N ARG A 49 -12.36 -4.14 -3.28
CA ARG A 49 -12.05 -3.68 -1.93
C ARG A 49 -10.57 -3.91 -1.62
N THR A 50 -10.06 -3.23 -0.63
CA THR A 50 -8.70 -3.44 -0.14
C THR A 50 -8.59 -4.80 0.56
N GLY A 51 -7.61 -5.58 0.15
CA GLY A 51 -7.25 -6.86 0.76
C GLY A 51 -5.99 -6.76 1.61
N MET A 52 -5.25 -7.87 1.66
CA MET A 52 -3.98 -7.96 2.37
C MET A 52 -2.83 -7.33 1.58
N MET A 53 -1.77 -6.93 2.27
CA MET A 53 -0.51 -6.56 1.61
C MET A 53 0.00 -7.72 0.76
N LEU A 54 0.51 -7.40 -0.43
CA LEU A 54 1.18 -8.35 -1.31
C LEU A 54 2.48 -8.79 -0.63
N ARG A 55 2.73 -10.10 -0.59
CA ARG A 55 3.86 -10.71 0.11
C ARG A 55 4.65 -11.63 -0.81
N ALA A 56 5.87 -11.93 -0.43
CA ALA A 56 6.69 -12.88 -1.17
C ALA A 56 6.01 -14.26 -1.32
N SER A 57 5.25 -14.69 -0.31
CA SER A 57 4.47 -15.94 -0.36
C SER A 57 3.35 -15.97 -1.42
N ASP A 58 2.95 -14.84 -1.96
CA ASP A 58 1.93 -14.80 -3.03
C ASP A 58 2.50 -15.23 -4.40
N PHE A 59 3.81 -15.42 -4.52
CA PHE A 59 4.48 -15.77 -5.77
C PHE A 59 4.94 -17.23 -5.80
N PRO A 60 4.91 -17.90 -6.97
CA PRO A 60 5.23 -19.34 -7.09
C PRO A 60 6.61 -19.73 -6.55
N ASP A 61 7.58 -18.85 -6.70
CA ASP A 61 8.96 -19.04 -6.23
C ASP A 61 9.25 -18.29 -4.93
N HIS A 62 8.20 -17.75 -4.29
CA HIS A 62 8.29 -16.86 -3.12
C HIS A 62 9.30 -15.72 -3.33
N LEU A 63 9.48 -15.28 -4.57
CA LEU A 63 10.51 -14.31 -4.97
C LEU A 63 11.93 -14.69 -4.51
N GLY A 64 12.21 -16.00 -4.38
CA GLY A 64 13.50 -16.52 -3.91
C GLY A 64 13.65 -16.53 -2.39
N ILE A 65 12.60 -16.24 -1.62
CA ILE A 65 12.61 -16.33 -0.15
C ILE A 65 12.34 -17.77 0.28
N THR A 66 13.25 -18.36 1.02
CA THR A 66 13.19 -19.76 1.41
C THR A 66 12.53 -20.03 2.76
N GLN A 67 12.36 -19.00 3.59
CA GLN A 67 11.76 -19.12 4.93
C GLN A 67 10.86 -17.94 5.23
N ASN A 68 9.68 -18.23 5.79
CA ASN A 68 8.71 -17.23 6.26
C ASN A 68 8.36 -16.20 5.18
N ALA A 69 8.16 -16.64 3.94
CA ALA A 69 7.87 -15.75 2.81
C ALA A 69 6.62 -14.88 3.05
N GLU A 70 5.71 -15.34 3.90
CA GLU A 70 4.51 -14.61 4.35
C GLU A 70 4.82 -13.39 5.23
N TRP A 71 6.05 -13.24 5.71
CA TRP A 71 6.45 -12.10 6.53
C TRP A 71 7.02 -10.94 5.72
N TYR A 72 7.26 -11.15 4.44
CA TYR A 72 7.96 -10.19 3.59
C TYR A 72 7.01 -9.47 2.63
N PRO A 73 6.59 -8.24 2.97
CA PRO A 73 5.81 -7.42 2.05
C PRO A 73 6.65 -7.01 0.84
N VAL A 74 5.97 -6.75 -0.27
CA VAL A 74 6.58 -6.40 -1.55
C VAL A 74 6.28 -4.94 -1.89
N LEU A 75 7.26 -4.29 -2.48
CA LEU A 75 7.10 -2.96 -3.08
C LEU A 75 7.82 -2.91 -4.44
N LEU A 76 7.73 -1.78 -5.13
CA LEU A 76 8.35 -1.57 -6.44
C LEU A 76 9.54 -0.64 -6.34
N ASP A 77 10.57 -0.92 -7.14
CA ASP A 77 11.64 0.04 -7.40
C ASP A 77 11.15 1.13 -8.37
N GLU A 78 11.34 2.38 -8.01
CA GLU A 78 10.98 3.54 -8.85
C GLU A 78 11.74 3.55 -10.19
N ALA A 79 12.96 3.02 -10.22
CA ALA A 79 13.81 3.06 -11.40
C ALA A 79 13.27 2.21 -12.56
N ASP A 80 12.78 1.01 -12.28
CA ASP A 80 12.38 0.06 -13.33
C ASP A 80 11.01 -0.58 -13.11
N GLY A 81 10.39 -0.35 -11.94
CA GLY A 81 9.14 -1.00 -11.55
C GLY A 81 9.31 -2.46 -11.13
N GLY A 82 10.55 -2.90 -10.94
CA GLY A 82 10.85 -4.24 -10.47
C GLY A 82 10.39 -4.45 -9.02
N MET A 83 9.97 -5.69 -8.71
CA MET A 83 9.57 -6.04 -7.35
C MET A 83 10.80 -6.19 -6.46
N VAL A 84 10.76 -5.54 -5.32
CA VAL A 84 11.79 -5.61 -4.28
C VAL A 84 11.21 -5.97 -2.93
N ILE A 85 12.03 -6.60 -2.11
CA ILE A 85 11.71 -6.96 -0.73
C ILE A 85 12.61 -6.14 0.18
N PRO A 86 12.06 -5.28 1.04
CA PRO A 86 12.85 -4.45 1.93
C PRO A 86 13.75 -5.28 2.85
N ASN A 87 15.02 -4.93 2.91
CA ASN A 87 15.90 -5.45 3.94
C ASN A 87 15.55 -4.79 5.29
N GLY A 88 15.35 -5.58 6.31
CA GLY A 88 14.94 -5.07 7.61
C GLY A 88 13.48 -5.30 7.95
N CYS A 89 12.77 -6.08 7.14
CA CYS A 89 11.50 -6.68 7.54
C CYS A 89 11.66 -7.52 8.82
N ILE A 90 10.56 -8.02 9.35
CA ILE A 90 10.50 -8.69 10.66
C ILE A 90 11.66 -9.66 10.93
N GLY A 91 12.12 -10.39 9.92
CA GLY A 91 13.24 -11.34 10.03
C GLY A 91 14.60 -10.72 10.32
N SER A 92 14.79 -9.44 9.98
CA SER A 92 16.07 -8.73 10.22
C SER A 92 16.16 -8.07 11.59
N ARG A 93 15.11 -8.13 12.36
CA ARG A 93 15.01 -7.55 13.70
C ARG A 93 16.15 -7.96 14.65
N TRP A 94 16.67 -9.14 14.46
CA TRP A 94 17.66 -9.76 15.33
C TRP A 94 19.09 -9.75 14.79
N ASN A 95 19.30 -9.14 13.61
CA ASN A 95 20.66 -9.01 13.15
C ASN A 95 21.40 -7.97 14.01
N ASN A 96 22.72 -8.13 14.11
CA ASN A 96 23.58 -7.31 14.97
C ASN A 96 23.56 -5.83 14.63
N GLU A 97 23.03 -5.46 13.47
CA GLU A 97 22.99 -4.08 13.02
C GLU A 97 21.71 -3.36 13.42
N GLY A 98 20.66 -4.08 13.82
CA GLY A 98 19.39 -3.52 14.28
C GLY A 98 18.69 -2.56 13.29
N LYS A 99 18.98 -2.70 12.03
CA LYS A 99 18.59 -1.75 11.00
C LYS A 99 17.29 -2.19 10.33
N TRP A 100 16.23 -1.57 10.70
CA TRP A 100 14.99 -1.61 9.98
C TRP A 100 15.18 -0.92 8.64
N ASN A 101 15.15 -1.60 7.53
CA ASN A 101 15.02 -1.06 6.17
C ASN A 101 15.52 0.40 5.93
N LEU A 102 16.43 0.86 6.77
CA LEU A 102 16.89 2.26 6.71
C LEU A 102 17.79 2.55 5.52
N ARG A 103 18.23 1.50 4.82
CA ARG A 103 19.12 1.63 3.65
C ARG A 103 18.41 1.49 2.32
N ASN A 104 17.13 1.07 2.30
CA ASN A 104 16.41 0.74 1.07
C ASN A 104 17.24 -0.22 0.17
N GLU A 105 17.65 -1.33 0.74
CA GLU A 105 18.36 -2.40 0.04
C GLU A 105 17.41 -3.60 -0.11
N ASP A 106 17.40 -4.21 -1.29
CA ASP A 106 16.65 -5.44 -1.54
C ASP A 106 17.27 -6.59 -0.73
N LEU A 107 16.45 -7.27 0.06
CA LEU A 107 16.87 -8.36 0.95
C LEU A 107 17.60 -9.49 0.19
N ARG A 108 17.21 -9.76 -1.05
CA ARG A 108 17.70 -10.88 -1.85
C ARG A 108 19.05 -10.58 -2.48
N THR A 109 19.25 -9.36 -2.91
CA THR A 109 20.40 -8.97 -3.76
C THR A 109 21.35 -8.00 -3.08
N GLY A 110 20.93 -7.33 -2.00
CA GLY A 110 21.65 -6.23 -1.39
C GLY A 110 21.72 -4.97 -2.26
N LYS A 111 21.06 -4.95 -3.41
CA LYS A 111 21.04 -3.78 -4.28
C LYS A 111 20.20 -2.68 -3.67
N ALA A 112 20.73 -1.47 -3.68
CA ALA A 112 19.97 -0.29 -3.29
C ALA A 112 18.85 -0.02 -4.31
N TYR A 113 17.69 0.41 -3.81
CA TYR A 113 16.53 0.80 -4.61
C TYR A 113 15.88 2.05 -4.05
N THR A 114 15.04 2.68 -4.84
CA THR A 114 14.16 3.76 -4.38
C THR A 114 12.72 3.27 -4.42
N PRO A 115 12.01 3.22 -3.27
CA PRO A 115 10.61 2.79 -3.26
C PRO A 115 9.74 3.66 -4.16
N LEU A 116 8.92 3.03 -5.01
CA LEU A 116 7.87 3.72 -5.74
C LEU A 116 6.72 4.05 -4.79
N LEU A 117 6.42 5.33 -4.60
CA LEU A 117 5.37 5.74 -3.68
C LEU A 117 3.97 5.60 -4.28
N SER A 118 3.81 5.96 -5.55
CA SER A 118 2.53 5.90 -6.27
C SER A 118 2.71 5.25 -7.62
N VAL A 119 1.73 4.47 -8.06
CA VAL A 119 1.71 3.88 -9.40
C VAL A 119 1.06 4.81 -10.44
N MET A 120 0.59 5.97 -10.04
CA MET A 120 -0.13 6.94 -10.89
C MET A 120 0.62 7.32 -12.16
N ASP A 121 1.94 7.45 -12.09
CA ASP A 121 2.79 7.87 -13.22
C ASP A 121 3.28 6.71 -14.11
N ARG A 122 2.84 5.48 -13.82
CA ARG A 122 3.35 4.26 -14.46
C ARG A 122 2.45 3.69 -15.55
N LYS A 123 1.67 4.48 -16.29
CA LYS A 123 0.66 3.96 -17.23
C LYS A 123 -0.24 2.90 -16.57
N SER A 124 -0.56 3.14 -15.32
CA SER A 124 -1.38 2.25 -14.52
C SER A 124 -2.82 2.22 -15.03
N ASP A 125 -3.45 1.08 -14.87
CA ASP A 125 -4.91 0.99 -14.96
C ASP A 125 -5.55 1.71 -13.77
N VAL A 126 -6.85 1.92 -13.84
CA VAL A 126 -7.64 2.49 -12.75
C VAL A 126 -8.71 1.49 -12.35
N ALA A 127 -8.84 1.23 -11.07
CA ALA A 127 -9.88 0.37 -10.52
C ALA A 127 -10.84 1.16 -9.63
N ALA A 128 -12.11 0.81 -9.69
CA ALA A 128 -13.12 1.29 -8.76
C ALA A 128 -12.97 0.53 -7.43
N VAL A 129 -12.57 1.22 -6.37
CA VAL A 129 -12.35 0.65 -5.04
C VAL A 129 -13.39 1.17 -4.07
N SER A 130 -14.01 0.24 -3.37
CA SER A 130 -15.04 0.49 -2.37
C SER A 130 -14.39 0.71 -1.00
N PHE A 131 -14.71 1.83 -0.38
CA PHE A 131 -14.28 2.17 0.97
C PHE A 131 -15.50 2.20 1.89
N PRO A 132 -15.49 1.52 3.03
CA PRO A 132 -16.54 1.65 4.03
C PRO A 132 -16.54 3.06 4.62
N TYR A 133 -17.71 3.64 4.70
CA TYR A 133 -17.92 4.95 5.27
C TYR A 133 -18.92 4.87 6.42
N PHE A 134 -18.55 5.39 7.57
CA PHE A 134 -19.42 5.46 8.73
C PHE A 134 -20.06 6.85 8.81
N GLY A 135 -21.32 6.94 8.47
CA GLY A 135 -22.04 8.22 8.46
C GLY A 135 -23.51 8.07 8.11
N GLY A 136 -24.17 9.17 7.94
CA GLY A 136 -25.60 9.22 7.60
C GLY A 136 -26.54 9.20 8.80
N GLU A 137 -27.82 9.46 8.52
CA GLU A 137 -28.86 9.59 9.55
C GLU A 137 -29.19 8.29 10.28
N GLU A 138 -28.81 7.15 9.69
CA GLU A 138 -29.10 5.83 10.21
C GLU A 138 -28.01 5.26 11.15
N TYR A 139 -26.92 5.98 11.35
CA TYR A 139 -25.86 5.55 12.24
C TYR A 139 -26.31 5.55 13.70
N LYS A 140 -26.83 4.43 14.18
CA LYS A 140 -27.46 4.30 15.50
C LYS A 140 -26.59 3.69 16.57
N ASN A 141 -25.47 3.09 16.23
CA ASN A 141 -24.66 2.37 17.23
C ASN A 141 -23.15 2.68 17.09
N PRO A 142 -22.59 3.45 18.04
CA PRO A 142 -21.17 3.74 18.06
C PRO A 142 -20.28 2.55 18.47
N HIS A 143 -20.83 1.41 18.83
CA HIS A 143 -20.12 0.27 19.39
C HIS A 143 -19.92 -0.91 18.44
N PHE A 144 -19.71 -0.63 17.15
CA PHE A 144 -19.08 -1.59 16.23
C PHE A 144 -19.89 -2.72 15.62
N ASN A 145 -21.17 -2.77 15.72
CA ASN A 145 -21.94 -3.79 15.01
C ASN A 145 -22.76 -3.19 13.88
N THR A 146 -22.09 -2.70 12.87
CA THR A 146 -22.70 -1.75 11.95
C THR A 146 -22.52 -2.12 10.50
N SER A 147 -22.42 -3.39 10.18
CA SER A 147 -22.49 -3.82 8.76
C SER A 147 -23.75 -3.29 8.07
N ASP A 148 -24.82 -3.11 8.82
CA ASP A 148 -26.12 -2.66 8.32
C ASP A 148 -26.22 -1.13 8.15
N HIS A 149 -25.23 -0.38 8.60
CA HIS A 149 -25.23 1.08 8.60
C HIS A 149 -23.95 1.67 7.97
N THR A 150 -23.22 0.87 7.23
CA THR A 150 -22.02 1.29 6.53
C THR A 150 -22.37 1.68 5.12
N GLU A 151 -22.23 2.94 4.80
CA GLU A 151 -22.25 3.38 3.41
C GLU A 151 -20.93 3.02 2.76
N VAL A 152 -20.99 2.73 1.47
CA VAL A 152 -19.82 2.46 0.65
C VAL A 152 -19.59 3.62 -0.28
N GLN A 153 -18.40 4.20 -0.21
CA GLN A 153 -17.95 5.17 -1.21
C GLN A 153 -17.01 4.46 -2.20
N VAL A 154 -17.31 4.63 -3.48
CA VAL A 154 -16.47 4.08 -4.55
C VAL A 154 -15.55 5.19 -5.07
N ARG A 155 -14.26 4.94 -5.08
CA ARG A 155 -13.22 5.85 -5.55
C ARG A 155 -12.36 5.18 -6.61
N ASN A 156 -11.86 5.96 -7.54
CA ASN A 156 -10.89 5.50 -8.52
C ASN A 156 -9.49 5.48 -7.91
N VAL A 157 -8.85 4.31 -7.98
CA VAL A 157 -7.48 4.10 -7.46
C VAL A 157 -6.61 3.65 -8.62
N PRO A 158 -5.42 4.23 -8.82
CA PRO A 158 -4.46 3.73 -9.78
C PRO A 158 -3.94 2.35 -9.35
N VAL A 159 -3.87 1.42 -10.30
CA VAL A 159 -3.53 0.03 -10.01
C VAL A 159 -2.53 -0.51 -11.04
N ILE A 160 -1.81 -1.53 -10.62
CA ILE A 160 -0.99 -2.38 -11.49
C ILE A 160 -1.46 -3.83 -11.39
N LYS A 161 -1.10 -4.61 -12.39
CA LYS A 161 -1.33 -6.05 -12.41
C LYS A 161 -0.10 -6.79 -11.91
N CYS A 162 -0.30 -7.60 -10.88
CA CYS A 162 0.74 -8.47 -10.32
C CYS A 162 0.38 -9.93 -10.64
N ARG A 163 1.35 -10.68 -11.17
CA ARG A 163 1.16 -12.11 -11.45
C ARG A 163 1.57 -12.93 -10.25
N THR A 164 0.59 -13.47 -9.55
CA THR A 164 0.77 -14.29 -8.35
C THR A 164 0.56 -15.77 -8.65
N GLU A 165 0.74 -16.63 -7.66
CA GLU A 165 0.43 -18.06 -7.75
C GLU A 165 -1.06 -18.31 -8.03
N GLU A 166 -1.95 -17.49 -7.47
CA GLU A 166 -3.39 -17.57 -7.68
C GLU A 166 -3.87 -16.99 -9.02
N GLY A 167 -2.96 -16.38 -9.79
CA GLY A 167 -3.25 -15.74 -11.06
C GLY A 167 -2.89 -14.25 -11.07
N GLU A 168 -3.52 -13.50 -11.99
CA GLU A 168 -3.34 -12.06 -12.08
C GLU A 168 -4.23 -11.35 -11.07
N VAL A 169 -3.62 -10.53 -10.20
CA VAL A 169 -4.31 -9.71 -9.20
C VAL A 169 -4.00 -8.24 -9.42
N LEU A 170 -4.97 -7.36 -9.14
CA LEU A 170 -4.75 -5.92 -9.13
C LEU A 170 -4.13 -5.52 -7.78
N CYS A 171 -3.14 -4.65 -7.84
CA CYS A 171 -2.48 -4.09 -6.66
C CYS A 171 -2.39 -2.58 -6.76
N ALA A 172 -2.46 -1.92 -5.62
CA ALA A 172 -2.19 -0.50 -5.46
C ALA A 172 -1.21 -0.28 -4.32
N THR A 173 -0.53 0.86 -4.26
CA THR A 173 0.25 1.20 -3.08
C THR A 173 -0.65 1.60 -1.92
N VAL A 174 -0.19 1.44 -0.70
CA VAL A 174 -0.89 1.98 0.49
C VAL A 174 -1.12 3.48 0.32
N TYR A 175 -0.15 4.20 -0.25
CA TYR A 175 -0.28 5.63 -0.54
C TYR A 175 -1.48 5.95 -1.44
N ASP A 176 -1.60 5.28 -2.59
CA ASP A 176 -2.68 5.51 -3.56
C ASP A 176 -4.05 5.20 -2.95
N ILE A 177 -4.13 4.13 -2.15
CA ILE A 177 -5.35 3.76 -1.41
C ILE A 177 -5.73 4.82 -0.38
N MET A 178 -4.76 5.29 0.42
CA MET A 178 -5.02 6.30 1.44
C MET A 178 -5.40 7.65 0.83
N LEU A 179 -4.74 8.06 -0.25
CA LEU A 179 -5.10 9.28 -0.97
C LEU A 179 -6.55 9.24 -1.46
N ALA A 180 -6.96 8.11 -2.05
CA ALA A 180 -8.34 7.92 -2.52
C ALA A 180 -9.35 7.83 -1.36
N HIS A 181 -8.97 7.20 -0.24
CA HIS A 181 -9.84 7.05 0.92
C HIS A 181 -10.10 8.39 1.64
N TYR A 182 -9.09 9.22 1.74
CA TYR A 182 -9.22 10.49 2.47
C TYR A 182 -9.85 11.62 1.65
N GLY A 183 -9.91 11.50 0.36
CA GLY A 183 -10.40 12.56 -0.50
C GLY A 183 -10.97 12.23 -1.79
#